data_f3a5ddfacc9753af3673f13b9fe91f00
#
_entry.id   f3a5ddfacc9753af3673f13b9fe91f00
#
_cell.length_a   1.000
_cell.length_b   1.000
_cell.length_c   1.000
_cell.angle_alpha   90.00
_cell.angle_beta   90.00
_cell.angle_gamma   90.00
#
_symmetry.space_group_name_H-M   'P 1'
#
loop_
_entity.id
_entity.type
_entity.pdbx_description
1 polymer ?
#
loop_
_entity_poly.entity_id
_entity_poly.type
_entity_poly.pdbx_seq_one_letter_code
_entity_poly.pdbx_strand_id
1 'polypeptide(L)'
;MKNYFNILSYYLIAPVIAFFILFFYLDLNIFKYGESIFFGSWDFILEMSIAKLITKEGLTYCSQYVGYPHIDTNCFSDRPWNNSFFSFLTIRFFALFSKSPFITFYCYFFFSIFLITISANFVFRKIGISKFNAVLLAVLFSITNNRIAYLGIISVGNYFVIPFAILMSFWVIDGKLVFIKTDENGLTKISPNKYFYYSLIISFFASVSSAYYGYACIILLAMSGFIFFIGNTKSYQLLLSIISSLFIFVLIAILINSSALIFWIENGFIESASRDAIQSVFHEMAIAPLMLPIEDHVIKSFGEFAVQFKQAFFIQGGEKKFHQLGLFASIGFCSLLIFSLTSLFLIHKNDLKYRFYGLEFTKEKYYVLSVLAILNLLMIVFFCSGGFYLFLHFYFPQIRATARLNVIFIFLALTFFGIIFDQLISQKKIFKKTIFTKIFIIIICSLVLIDAIGGPTKISRNFANYKKNYESHKAFVENIEQSIPVGSKIFIMPVKGFPEVSYDDYQSSIGYIFGKELKFSYPSPKYRKSHLWQREVADLKFQDFVKEVRKEGFTGIWIQRNIFEKIETKIKLVDFENNVKKISKNSIESSDKIFVFYEI
;
A
#
# COMPACT_ATOMS: atom_id res chain seq x y z
N MET A 1 3.94 33.22 18.79
CA MET A 1 4.79 32.03 18.94
C MET A 1 4.16 30.97 19.87
N LYS A 2 3.77 31.27 21.11
CA LYS A 2 3.21 30.30 22.07
C LYS A 2 1.99 29.51 21.55
N ASN A 3 1.07 30.15 20.82
CA ASN A 3 -0.10 29.46 20.23
C ASN A 3 0.28 28.51 19.08
N TYR A 4 1.25 28.86 18.24
CA TYR A 4 1.72 27.99 17.17
C TYR A 4 2.46 26.77 17.72
N PHE A 5 3.27 26.95 18.76
CA PHE A 5 3.95 25.86 19.43
C PHE A 5 2.96 24.87 20.06
N ASN A 6 1.90 25.35 20.71
CA ASN A 6 0.84 24.51 21.27
C ASN A 6 0.04 23.75 20.18
N ILE A 7 -0.14 24.35 19.00
CA ILE A 7 -0.81 23.69 17.88
C ILE A 7 0.11 22.61 17.31
N LEU A 8 1.36 22.93 17.07
CA LEU A 8 2.34 21.98 16.50
C LEU A 8 2.55 20.78 17.44
N SER A 9 2.77 21.04 18.73
CA SER A 9 2.95 19.97 19.73
C SER A 9 1.75 19.03 19.80
N TYR A 10 0.53 19.55 19.68
CA TYR A 10 -0.68 18.74 19.66
C TYR A 10 -0.70 17.75 18.49
N TYR A 11 -0.33 18.18 17.27
CA TYR A 11 -0.33 17.28 16.12
C TYR A 11 0.81 16.25 16.16
N LEU A 12 1.86 16.48 16.91
CA LEU A 12 2.98 15.55 17.07
C LEU A 12 2.70 14.43 18.09
N ILE A 13 1.73 14.60 19.01
CA ILE A 13 1.43 13.59 20.03
C ILE A 13 1.01 12.26 19.40
N ALA A 14 0.10 12.28 18.44
CA ALA A 14 -0.40 11.05 17.81
C ALA A 14 0.69 10.26 17.06
N PRO A 15 1.53 10.85 16.20
CA PRO A 15 2.66 10.16 15.60
C PRO A 15 3.65 9.57 16.60
N VAL A 16 3.94 10.30 17.68
CA VAL A 16 4.85 9.80 18.74
C VAL A 16 4.26 8.57 19.42
N ILE A 17 2.98 8.58 19.77
CA ILE A 17 2.31 7.40 20.36
C ILE A 17 2.34 6.22 19.36
N ALA A 18 2.00 6.45 18.09
CA ALA A 18 2.04 5.41 17.06
C ALA A 18 3.45 4.82 16.90
N PHE A 19 4.49 5.67 16.89
CA PHE A 19 5.87 5.23 16.87
C PHE A 19 6.22 4.32 18.06
N PHE A 20 5.87 4.73 19.28
CA PHE A 20 6.14 3.91 20.47
C PHE A 20 5.42 2.56 20.43
N ILE A 21 4.16 2.52 19.97
CA ILE A 21 3.43 1.27 19.83
C ILE A 21 4.13 0.34 18.83
N LEU A 22 4.49 0.85 17.64
CA LEU A 22 5.16 0.05 16.61
C LEU A 22 6.54 -0.43 17.07
N PHE A 23 7.30 0.45 17.70
CA PHE A 23 8.67 0.16 18.10
C PHE A 23 8.75 -0.83 19.26
N PHE A 24 7.92 -0.64 20.30
CA PHE A 24 8.00 -1.45 21.51
C PHE A 24 7.00 -2.60 21.54
N TYR A 25 5.75 -2.39 21.12
CA TYR A 25 4.72 -3.42 21.19
C TYR A 25 4.82 -4.41 20.03
N LEU A 26 5.02 -3.93 18.80
CA LEU A 26 5.20 -4.79 17.63
C LEU A 26 6.66 -5.20 17.42
N ASP A 27 7.55 -4.80 18.32
CA ASP A 27 8.98 -5.13 18.29
C ASP A 27 9.68 -4.75 16.97
N LEU A 28 9.20 -3.68 16.29
CA LEU A 28 9.82 -3.12 15.09
C LEU A 28 11.09 -2.33 15.45
N ASN A 29 11.99 -3.00 16.17
CA ASN A 29 13.17 -2.39 16.77
C ASN A 29 14.42 -2.65 15.94
N ILE A 30 14.88 -1.63 15.20
CA ILE A 30 16.07 -1.72 14.36
C ILE A 30 17.35 -1.98 15.18
N PHE A 31 17.42 -1.55 16.44
CA PHE A 31 18.58 -1.81 17.29
C PHE A 31 18.70 -3.28 17.70
N LYS A 32 17.57 -4.02 17.71
CA LYS A 32 17.51 -5.44 18.03
C LYS A 32 17.74 -6.34 16.80
N TYR A 33 17.12 -6.00 15.68
CA TYR A 33 17.11 -6.84 14.48
C TYR A 33 17.98 -6.30 13.35
N GLY A 34 18.50 -5.07 13.50
CA GLY A 34 19.31 -4.44 12.46
C GLY A 34 18.55 -4.24 11.15
N GLU A 35 19.23 -4.36 10.06
CA GLU A 35 18.69 -4.20 8.72
C GLU A 35 17.71 -5.31 8.30
N SER A 36 17.71 -6.44 9.02
CA SER A 36 16.90 -7.62 8.69
C SER A 36 15.41 -7.49 9.04
N ILE A 37 15.01 -6.44 9.75
CA ILE A 37 13.66 -6.29 10.32
C ILE A 37 12.53 -6.40 9.29
N PHE A 38 12.81 -6.03 8.05
CA PHE A 38 11.86 -6.13 6.94
C PHE A 38 12.25 -7.22 5.92
N PHE A 39 13.16 -8.13 6.24
CA PHE A 39 13.65 -9.13 5.31
C PHE A 39 12.83 -10.43 5.41
N GLY A 40 11.86 -10.66 4.54
CA GLY A 40 11.26 -11.99 4.53
C GLY A 40 9.82 -12.15 4.08
N SER A 41 9.17 -11.17 3.47
CA SER A 41 7.87 -11.37 2.84
C SER A 41 7.95 -11.23 1.32
N TRP A 42 7.03 -11.85 0.62
CA TRP A 42 6.93 -12.02 -0.82
C TRP A 42 7.25 -10.76 -1.64
N ASP A 43 6.43 -9.74 -1.54
CA ASP A 43 6.65 -8.49 -2.27
C ASP A 43 7.78 -7.65 -1.65
N PHE A 44 8.24 -8.01 -0.45
CA PHE A 44 9.27 -7.22 0.25
C PHE A 44 10.63 -7.24 -0.48
N ILE A 45 11.04 -8.40 -1.02
CA ILE A 45 12.30 -8.51 -1.78
C ILE A 45 12.23 -7.64 -3.04
N LEU A 46 11.06 -7.61 -3.70
CA LEU A 46 10.82 -6.70 -4.83
C LEU A 46 10.95 -5.24 -4.42
N GLU A 47 10.29 -4.85 -3.33
CA GLU A 47 10.32 -3.47 -2.83
C GLU A 47 11.71 -3.07 -2.35
N MET A 48 12.48 -4.01 -1.80
CA MET A 48 13.90 -3.78 -1.47
C MET A 48 14.78 -3.61 -2.71
N SER A 49 14.49 -4.33 -3.79
CA SER A 49 15.18 -4.11 -5.07
C SER A 49 14.93 -2.69 -5.58
N ILE A 50 13.71 -2.19 -5.46
CA ILE A 50 13.34 -0.83 -5.82
C ILE A 50 14.01 0.19 -4.86
N ALA A 51 13.98 -0.07 -3.56
CA ALA A 51 14.68 0.78 -2.58
C ALA A 51 16.18 0.84 -2.86
N LYS A 52 16.79 -0.29 -3.24
CA LYS A 52 18.21 -0.37 -3.67
C LYS A 52 18.45 0.49 -4.91
N LEU A 53 17.61 0.38 -5.94
CA LEU A 53 17.69 1.18 -7.15
C LEU A 53 17.71 2.68 -6.81
N ILE A 54 16.71 3.12 -6.05
CA ILE A 54 16.55 4.53 -5.67
C ILE A 54 17.71 5.01 -4.80
N THR A 55 18.18 4.19 -3.88
CA THR A 55 19.25 4.55 -2.94
C THR A 55 20.60 4.64 -3.66
N LYS A 56 20.92 3.67 -4.52
CA LYS A 56 22.21 3.58 -5.22
C LYS A 56 22.25 4.41 -6.51
N GLU A 57 21.24 4.27 -7.36
CA GLU A 57 21.25 4.78 -8.73
C GLU A 57 20.40 6.04 -8.91
N GLY A 58 19.58 6.39 -7.92
CA GLY A 58 18.75 7.59 -7.94
C GLY A 58 17.32 7.35 -8.43
N LEU A 59 16.65 8.43 -8.82
CA LEU A 59 15.30 8.36 -9.37
C LEU A 59 15.37 7.96 -10.86
N THR A 60 15.84 6.75 -11.11
CA THR A 60 15.91 6.15 -12.44
C THR A 60 14.97 4.95 -12.53
N TYR A 61 14.53 4.64 -13.73
CA TYR A 61 13.72 3.43 -13.99
C TYR A 61 14.56 2.25 -14.45
N CYS A 62 15.79 2.50 -14.85
CA CYS A 62 16.67 1.51 -15.43
C CYS A 62 17.90 1.33 -14.54
N SER A 63 18.19 0.10 -14.16
CA SER A 63 19.38 -0.23 -13.39
C SER A 63 20.53 -0.65 -14.32
N GLN A 64 21.73 -0.20 -13.96
CA GLN A 64 22.97 -0.61 -14.64
C GLN A 64 23.50 -1.99 -14.16
N TYR A 65 22.85 -2.60 -13.18
CA TYR A 65 23.33 -3.81 -12.51
C TYR A 65 22.50 -5.06 -12.79
N VAL A 66 21.36 -4.91 -13.47
CA VAL A 66 20.45 -6.05 -13.72
C VAL A 66 20.01 -6.11 -15.18
N GLY A 67 19.46 -7.24 -15.55
CA GLY A 67 18.86 -7.44 -16.87
C GLY A 67 19.86 -7.68 -18.00
N TYR A 68 21.05 -8.14 -17.70
CA TYR A 68 22.07 -8.48 -18.71
C TYR A 68 21.63 -9.68 -19.59
N PRO A 69 22.09 -9.72 -20.87
CA PRO A 69 23.10 -8.85 -21.48
C PRO A 69 22.61 -7.52 -22.07
N HIS A 70 21.31 -7.32 -22.29
CA HIS A 70 20.76 -6.15 -23.00
C HIS A 70 20.11 -5.16 -22.03
N ILE A 71 20.92 -4.39 -21.29
CA ILE A 71 20.46 -3.47 -20.23
C ILE A 71 19.64 -2.28 -20.75
N ASP A 72 19.81 -1.87 -21.98
CA ASP A 72 19.10 -0.77 -22.65
C ASP A 72 17.59 -1.01 -22.78
N THR A 73 17.16 -2.27 -22.72
CA THR A 73 15.75 -2.65 -22.74
C THR A 73 15.20 -3.13 -21.39
N ASN A 74 16.06 -3.12 -20.35
CA ASN A 74 15.73 -3.67 -19.03
C ASN A 74 15.42 -2.60 -18.00
N CYS A 75 14.48 -1.77 -18.36
CA CYS A 75 13.96 -0.81 -17.42
C CYS A 75 12.75 -1.42 -16.70
N PHE A 76 12.63 -1.19 -15.40
CA PHE A 76 11.40 -1.44 -14.65
C PHE A 76 10.20 -0.64 -15.21
N SER A 77 10.38 0.08 -16.33
CA SER A 77 9.40 0.91 -17.02
C SER A 77 8.25 0.13 -17.64
N ASP A 78 8.37 -1.19 -17.80
CA ASP A 78 7.22 -2.04 -18.10
C ASP A 78 6.23 -2.14 -16.91
N ARG A 79 6.64 -1.66 -15.76
CA ARG A 79 5.78 -1.31 -14.63
C ARG A 79 5.95 0.18 -14.37
N PRO A 80 5.07 1.03 -14.88
CA PRO A 80 5.17 2.45 -14.57
C PRO A 80 5.17 2.64 -13.05
N TRP A 81 6.05 3.50 -12.60
CA TRP A 81 6.18 3.91 -11.20
C TRP A 81 4.91 4.61 -10.70
N ASN A 82 3.87 4.54 -11.50
CA ASN A 82 2.67 5.30 -11.35
C ASN A 82 2.12 5.36 -9.95
N ASN A 83 2.80 4.84 -8.99
CA ASN A 83 2.02 4.54 -7.85
C ASN A 83 2.72 4.86 -6.56
N SER A 84 3.87 5.50 -6.63
CA SER A 84 4.60 5.76 -5.38
C SER A 84 5.69 6.81 -5.55
N PHE A 85 5.55 7.71 -6.51
CA PHE A 85 6.58 8.73 -6.76
C PHE A 85 6.94 9.53 -5.50
N PHE A 86 5.93 9.89 -4.70
CA PHE A 86 6.15 10.55 -3.41
C PHE A 86 6.94 9.65 -2.44
N SER A 87 6.63 8.37 -2.40
CA SER A 87 7.35 7.40 -1.57
C SER A 87 8.80 7.25 -2.04
N PHE A 88 9.04 7.23 -3.35
CA PHE A 88 10.38 7.17 -3.93
C PHE A 88 11.20 8.43 -3.64
N LEU A 89 10.60 9.61 -3.76
CA LEU A 89 11.24 10.86 -3.33
C LEU A 89 11.61 10.82 -1.86
N THR A 90 10.75 10.27 -1.02
CA THR A 90 11.01 10.14 0.41
C THR A 90 12.16 9.15 0.70
N ILE A 91 12.18 8.00 0.02
CA ILE A 91 13.30 7.04 0.12
C ILE A 91 14.60 7.72 -0.37
N ARG A 92 14.55 8.44 -1.48
CA ARG A 92 15.72 9.18 -2.00
C ARG A 92 16.20 10.25 -1.04
N PHE A 93 15.28 10.95 -0.37
CA PHE A 93 15.63 11.90 0.67
C PHE A 93 16.39 11.23 1.83
N PHE A 94 15.91 10.10 2.33
CA PHE A 94 16.62 9.34 3.37
C PHE A 94 17.94 8.73 2.88
N ALA A 95 18.05 8.45 1.59
CA ALA A 95 19.29 7.99 0.98
C ALA A 95 20.43 9.02 1.01
N LEU A 96 20.14 10.29 1.28
CA LEU A 96 21.16 11.33 1.55
C LEU A 96 21.89 11.06 2.89
N PHE A 97 21.23 10.39 3.82
CA PHE A 97 21.76 10.12 5.17
C PHE A 97 22.25 8.66 5.35
N SER A 98 21.81 7.74 4.50
CA SER A 98 22.22 6.33 4.56
C SER A 98 22.28 5.71 3.17
N LYS A 99 23.36 4.96 2.89
CA LYS A 99 23.51 4.19 1.66
C LYS A 99 22.85 2.80 1.74
N SER A 100 22.36 2.40 2.92
CA SER A 100 21.67 1.12 3.09
C SER A 100 20.21 1.24 2.62
N PRO A 101 19.76 0.42 1.66
CA PRO A 101 18.37 0.40 1.22
C PRO A 101 17.42 -0.03 2.35
N PHE A 102 17.88 -0.84 3.29
CA PHE A 102 17.10 -1.29 4.44
C PHE A 102 16.84 -0.16 5.44
N ILE A 103 17.89 0.61 5.77
CA ILE A 103 17.77 1.77 6.67
C ILE A 103 16.89 2.85 6.03
N THR A 104 17.08 3.16 4.75
CA THR A 104 16.26 4.16 4.05
C THR A 104 14.80 3.74 3.99
N PHE A 105 14.53 2.45 3.76
CA PHE A 105 13.18 1.92 3.80
C PHE A 105 12.57 1.96 5.19
N TYR A 106 13.34 1.64 6.23
CA TYR A 106 12.91 1.75 7.62
C TYR A 106 12.49 3.19 7.98
N CYS A 107 13.33 4.16 7.63
CA CYS A 107 13.03 5.58 7.81
C CYS A 107 11.77 6.01 7.04
N TYR A 108 11.62 5.57 5.78
CA TYR A 108 10.43 5.79 4.98
C TYR A 108 9.19 5.20 5.65
N PHE A 109 9.27 3.98 6.18
CA PHE A 109 8.15 3.33 6.85
C PHE A 109 7.62 4.19 8.01
N PHE A 110 8.48 4.62 8.93
CA PHE A 110 8.07 5.47 10.06
C PHE A 110 7.60 6.85 9.62
N PHE A 111 8.21 7.42 8.59
CA PHE A 111 7.75 8.68 8.02
C PHE A 111 6.34 8.55 7.40
N SER A 112 6.04 7.43 6.76
CA SER A 112 4.68 7.18 6.25
C SER A 112 3.64 7.11 7.37
N ILE A 113 3.96 6.46 8.50
CA ILE A 113 3.11 6.44 9.70
C ILE A 113 2.90 7.84 10.25
N PHE A 114 3.96 8.64 10.32
CA PHE A 114 3.89 10.05 10.73
C PHE A 114 2.90 10.84 9.87
N LEU A 115 3.00 10.73 8.54
CA LEU A 115 2.10 11.41 7.61
C LEU A 115 0.64 10.94 7.74
N ILE A 116 0.41 9.63 7.81
CA ILE A 116 -0.93 9.05 7.97
C ILE A 116 -1.57 9.55 9.26
N THR A 117 -0.81 9.54 10.35
CA THR A 117 -1.32 9.94 11.66
C THR A 117 -1.66 11.43 11.70
N ILE A 118 -0.80 12.30 11.15
CA ILE A 118 -1.06 13.75 11.10
C ILE A 118 -2.27 14.04 10.22
N SER A 119 -2.34 13.45 9.03
CA SER A 119 -3.46 13.68 8.10
C SER A 119 -4.80 13.27 8.71
N ALA A 120 -4.85 12.09 9.34
CA ALA A 120 -6.03 11.59 10.02
C ALA A 120 -6.44 12.51 11.19
N ASN A 121 -5.49 12.86 12.08
CA ASN A 121 -5.75 13.75 13.21
C ASN A 121 -6.29 15.11 12.75
N PHE A 122 -5.68 15.69 11.72
CA PHE A 122 -6.13 16.96 11.14
C PHE A 122 -7.58 16.85 10.65
N VAL A 123 -7.90 15.81 9.87
CA VAL A 123 -9.23 15.66 9.29
C VAL A 123 -10.28 15.33 10.35
N PHE A 124 -9.99 14.46 11.32
CA PHE A 124 -10.89 14.19 12.45
C PHE A 124 -11.24 15.50 13.21
N ARG A 125 -10.26 16.36 13.44
CA ARG A 125 -10.48 17.69 14.04
C ARG A 125 -11.33 18.60 13.17
N LYS A 126 -11.13 18.59 11.85
CA LYS A 126 -11.93 19.40 10.90
C LYS A 126 -13.38 18.93 10.79
N ILE A 127 -13.63 17.64 10.98
CA ILE A 127 -14.98 17.07 11.01
C ILE A 127 -15.70 17.31 12.35
N GLY A 128 -14.98 17.79 13.39
CA GLY A 128 -15.57 18.18 14.68
C GLY A 128 -15.40 17.17 15.81
N ILE A 129 -14.54 16.16 15.67
CA ILE A 129 -14.19 15.22 16.73
C ILE A 129 -13.35 15.94 17.80
N SER A 130 -13.54 15.64 19.08
CA SER A 130 -12.79 16.22 20.19
C SER A 130 -11.28 15.99 20.06
N LYS A 131 -10.46 16.86 20.68
CA LYS A 131 -8.99 16.78 20.57
C LYS A 131 -8.45 15.41 20.97
N PHE A 132 -8.90 14.90 22.11
CA PHE A 132 -8.42 13.64 22.65
C PHE A 132 -8.79 12.45 21.73
N ASN A 133 -10.07 12.37 21.33
CA ASN A 133 -10.54 11.28 20.49
C ASN A 133 -9.92 11.34 19.09
N ALA A 134 -9.67 12.53 18.54
CA ALA A 134 -8.98 12.69 17.26
C ALA A 134 -7.56 12.12 17.29
N VAL A 135 -6.80 12.35 18.38
CA VAL A 135 -5.47 11.75 18.59
C VAL A 135 -5.57 10.23 18.63
N LEU A 136 -6.49 9.69 19.44
CA LEU A 136 -6.68 8.24 19.58
C LEU A 136 -7.02 7.59 18.23
N LEU A 137 -8.03 8.12 17.53
CA LEU A 137 -8.48 7.57 16.25
C LEU A 137 -7.41 7.70 15.16
N ALA A 138 -6.59 8.75 15.21
CA ALA A 138 -5.48 8.90 14.27
C ALA A 138 -4.38 7.85 14.50
N VAL A 139 -4.07 7.55 15.77
CA VAL A 139 -3.16 6.44 16.11
C VAL A 139 -3.73 5.12 15.58
N LEU A 140 -5.01 4.81 15.88
CA LEU A 140 -5.66 3.59 15.42
C LEU A 140 -5.66 3.47 13.90
N PHE A 141 -5.97 4.55 13.20
CA PHE A 141 -5.98 4.57 11.74
C PHE A 141 -4.59 4.30 11.15
N SER A 142 -3.52 4.75 11.81
CA SER A 142 -2.16 4.59 11.31
C SER A 142 -1.54 3.21 11.57
N ILE A 143 -2.06 2.46 12.56
CA ILE A 143 -1.53 1.15 12.98
C ILE A 143 -2.51 -0.01 12.75
N THR A 144 -3.46 0.17 11.83
CA THR A 144 -4.46 -0.86 11.50
C THR A 144 -3.82 -2.16 11.01
N ASN A 145 -4.58 -3.27 11.10
CA ASN A 145 -4.17 -4.56 10.54
C ASN A 145 -3.77 -4.45 9.06
N ASN A 146 -4.45 -3.62 8.28
CA ASN A 146 -4.09 -3.35 6.90
C ASN A 146 -2.64 -2.82 6.79
N ARG A 147 -2.26 -1.84 7.61
CA ARG A 147 -0.90 -1.28 7.58
C ARG A 147 0.16 -2.31 7.94
N ILE A 148 -0.15 -3.17 8.90
CA ILE A 148 0.74 -4.23 9.35
C ILE A 148 0.84 -5.34 8.29
N ALA A 149 -0.26 -5.70 7.66
CA ALA A 149 -0.29 -6.70 6.60
C ALA A 149 0.54 -6.29 5.36
N TYR A 150 0.54 -5.00 5.03
CA TYR A 150 1.30 -4.43 3.92
C TYR A 150 2.58 -3.71 4.35
N LEU A 151 3.20 -4.17 5.44
CA LEU A 151 4.36 -3.55 6.08
C LEU A 151 5.53 -3.36 5.12
N GLY A 152 5.74 -4.31 4.21
CA GLY A 152 6.82 -4.31 3.23
C GLY A 152 6.47 -3.69 1.87
N ILE A 153 5.24 -3.19 1.64
CA ILE A 153 4.84 -2.69 0.32
C ILE A 153 4.83 -1.16 0.30
N ILE A 154 5.74 -0.57 -0.47
CA ILE A 154 5.90 0.89 -0.58
C ILE A 154 4.61 1.55 -1.06
N SER A 155 4.02 1.02 -2.13
CA SER A 155 2.87 1.63 -2.80
C SER A 155 1.59 1.61 -1.97
N VAL A 156 1.37 0.58 -1.17
CA VAL A 156 0.14 0.38 -0.39
C VAL A 156 0.26 0.90 1.04
N GLY A 157 1.50 0.97 1.54
CA GLY A 157 1.76 1.36 2.92
C GLY A 157 1.54 2.83 3.25
N ASN A 158 1.38 3.72 2.26
CA ASN A 158 1.29 5.17 2.49
C ASN A 158 -0.02 5.76 1.98
N TYR A 159 -1.06 5.68 2.80
CA TYR A 159 -2.43 6.12 2.49
C TYR A 159 -2.84 7.46 3.14
N PHE A 160 -1.87 8.31 3.44
CA PHE A 160 -2.11 9.60 4.11
C PHE A 160 -3.05 10.55 3.34
N VAL A 161 -3.27 10.31 2.05
CA VAL A 161 -4.18 11.11 1.22
C VAL A 161 -5.65 10.78 1.43
N ILE A 162 -5.98 9.58 1.93
CA ILE A 162 -7.37 9.13 2.11
C ILE A 162 -8.18 10.04 3.05
N PRO A 163 -7.67 10.43 4.23
CA PRO A 163 -8.36 11.39 5.07
C PRO A 163 -8.69 12.69 4.33
N PHE A 164 -7.74 13.24 3.57
CA PHE A 164 -7.94 14.47 2.82
C PHE A 164 -8.93 14.30 1.66
N ALA A 165 -8.94 13.14 0.98
CA ALA A 165 -9.93 12.85 -0.07
C ALA A 165 -11.35 12.84 0.51
N ILE A 166 -11.53 12.23 1.69
CA ILE A 166 -12.82 12.24 2.39
C ILE A 166 -13.21 13.67 2.80
N LEU A 167 -12.27 14.48 3.31
CA LEU A 167 -12.54 15.88 3.60
C LEU A 167 -12.92 16.67 2.34
N MET A 168 -12.28 16.41 1.21
CA MET A 168 -12.63 17.02 -0.08
C MET A 168 -14.04 16.60 -0.53
N SER A 169 -14.45 15.36 -0.28
CA SER A 169 -15.81 14.88 -0.52
C SER A 169 -16.86 15.72 0.23
N PHE A 170 -16.61 16.08 1.49
CA PHE A 170 -17.47 17.01 2.24
C PHE A 170 -17.54 18.38 1.56
N TRP A 171 -16.42 18.92 1.09
CA TRP A 171 -16.42 20.21 0.40
C TRP A 171 -17.22 20.18 -0.90
N VAL A 172 -17.18 19.06 -1.63
CA VAL A 172 -18.01 18.88 -2.84
C VAL A 172 -19.49 18.84 -2.48
N ILE A 173 -19.86 17.99 -1.51
CA ILE A 173 -21.27 17.83 -1.08
C ILE A 173 -21.82 19.14 -0.48
N ASP A 174 -20.99 19.93 0.21
CA ASP A 174 -21.33 21.27 0.72
C ASP A 174 -21.37 22.36 -0.37
N GLY A 175 -21.06 22.06 -1.63
CA GLY A 175 -20.95 23.03 -2.71
C GLY A 175 -19.78 24.03 -2.53
N LYS A 176 -18.83 23.75 -1.65
CA LYS A 176 -17.67 24.66 -1.39
C LYS A 176 -16.60 24.60 -2.48
N LEU A 177 -16.57 23.53 -3.28
CA LEU A 177 -15.62 23.34 -4.38
C LEU A 177 -16.13 23.97 -5.69
N VAL A 178 -16.88 25.06 -5.64
CA VAL A 178 -17.34 25.80 -6.82
C VAL A 178 -16.39 26.94 -7.10
N PHE A 179 -15.61 26.84 -8.16
CA PHE A 179 -14.67 27.85 -8.60
C PHE A 179 -14.93 28.36 -10.03
N ILE A 180 -15.89 27.75 -10.72
CA ILE A 180 -16.40 28.22 -11.99
C ILE A 180 -17.72 28.93 -11.72
N LYS A 181 -17.82 30.21 -12.04
CA LYS A 181 -19.00 31.04 -11.82
C LYS A 181 -19.40 31.72 -13.12
N THR A 182 -20.69 31.86 -13.35
CA THR A 182 -21.22 32.65 -14.45
C THR A 182 -21.58 34.04 -13.92
N ASP A 183 -21.10 35.07 -14.58
CA ASP A 183 -21.44 36.47 -14.25
C ASP A 183 -22.87 36.82 -14.76
N GLU A 184 -23.32 38.05 -14.45
CA GLU A 184 -24.62 38.53 -14.83
C GLU A 184 -24.82 38.61 -16.36
N ASN A 185 -23.73 38.67 -17.12
CA ASN A 185 -23.73 38.71 -18.58
C ASN A 185 -23.67 37.30 -19.21
N GLY A 186 -23.79 36.23 -18.43
CA GLY A 186 -23.70 34.85 -18.91
C GLY A 186 -22.30 34.35 -19.21
N LEU A 187 -21.24 35.16 -18.94
CA LEU A 187 -19.85 34.75 -19.17
C LEU A 187 -19.33 33.90 -18.01
N THR A 188 -18.75 32.76 -18.35
CA THR A 188 -18.17 31.85 -17.36
C THR A 188 -16.76 32.32 -17.00
N LYS A 189 -16.53 32.62 -15.72
CA LYS A 189 -15.23 33.04 -15.16
C LYS A 189 -14.74 32.06 -14.11
N ILE A 190 -13.44 31.83 -14.10
CA ILE A 190 -12.77 31.10 -13.02
C ILE A 190 -12.61 32.07 -11.84
N SER A 191 -13.28 31.76 -10.73
CA SER A 191 -13.21 32.50 -9.47
C SER A 191 -12.70 31.58 -8.37
N PRO A 192 -11.38 31.37 -8.29
CA PRO A 192 -10.80 30.41 -7.36
C PRO A 192 -11.02 30.85 -5.92
N ASN A 193 -11.40 29.91 -5.07
CA ASN A 193 -11.54 30.08 -3.64
C ASN A 193 -10.49 29.23 -2.90
N LYS A 194 -10.39 29.34 -1.58
CA LYS A 194 -9.42 28.56 -0.79
C LYS A 194 -9.58 27.05 -0.97
N TYR A 195 -10.79 26.55 -1.20
CA TYR A 195 -11.06 25.10 -1.38
C TYR A 195 -10.55 24.61 -2.73
N PHE A 196 -10.55 25.47 -3.76
CA PHE A 196 -9.90 25.18 -5.03
C PHE A 196 -8.39 24.91 -4.83
N TYR A 197 -7.67 25.80 -4.16
CA TYR A 197 -6.24 25.61 -3.92
C TYR A 197 -5.97 24.37 -3.06
N TYR A 198 -6.79 24.12 -2.04
CA TYR A 198 -6.66 22.89 -1.24
C TYR A 198 -6.93 21.64 -2.08
N SER A 199 -7.92 21.66 -2.97
CA SER A 199 -8.20 20.53 -3.86
C SER A 199 -7.06 20.25 -4.83
N LEU A 200 -6.37 21.29 -5.35
CA LEU A 200 -5.18 21.11 -6.17
C LEU A 200 -4.05 20.42 -5.41
N ILE A 201 -3.79 20.85 -4.17
CA ILE A 201 -2.77 20.24 -3.32
C ILE A 201 -3.12 18.77 -3.03
N ILE A 202 -4.37 18.48 -2.68
CA ILE A 202 -4.83 17.10 -2.42
C ILE A 202 -4.71 16.25 -3.70
N SER A 203 -5.15 16.78 -4.84
CA SER A 203 -5.07 16.08 -6.14
C SER A 203 -3.62 15.80 -6.53
N PHE A 204 -2.71 16.75 -6.31
CA PHE A 204 -1.28 16.54 -6.51
C PHE A 204 -0.76 15.36 -5.65
N PHE A 205 -0.96 15.41 -4.34
CA PHE A 205 -0.51 14.32 -3.47
C PHE A 205 -1.19 12.98 -3.78
N ALA A 206 -2.46 12.98 -4.14
CA ALA A 206 -3.16 11.77 -4.54
C ALA A 206 -2.57 11.16 -5.83
N SER A 207 -2.19 12.00 -6.80
CA SER A 207 -1.57 11.56 -8.06
C SER A 207 -0.19 10.96 -7.88
N VAL A 208 0.58 11.45 -6.88
CA VAL A 208 1.97 11.02 -6.64
C VAL A 208 2.12 9.95 -5.57
N SER A 209 1.06 9.63 -4.81
CA SER A 209 1.18 8.71 -3.66
C SER A 209 1.04 7.24 -4.06
N SER A 210 -0.09 6.81 -4.59
CA SER A 210 -0.35 5.44 -5.04
C SER A 210 -1.49 5.41 -6.03
N ALA A 211 -1.43 4.57 -7.09
CA ALA A 211 -2.54 4.43 -8.04
C ALA A 211 -3.83 3.98 -7.35
N TYR A 212 -3.74 3.08 -6.38
CA TYR A 212 -4.92 2.63 -5.63
C TYR A 212 -5.60 3.79 -4.92
N TYR A 213 -4.82 4.63 -4.24
CA TYR A 213 -5.37 5.76 -3.49
C TYR A 213 -5.73 6.93 -4.39
N GLY A 214 -4.97 7.15 -5.46
CA GLY A 214 -5.35 8.08 -6.51
C GLY A 214 -6.68 7.71 -7.16
N TYR A 215 -6.85 6.46 -7.54
CA TYR A 215 -8.11 5.92 -8.06
C TYR A 215 -9.26 6.08 -7.06
N ALA A 216 -9.03 5.75 -5.78
CA ALA A 216 -10.01 5.96 -4.73
C ALA A 216 -10.41 7.44 -4.58
N CYS A 217 -9.46 8.37 -4.68
CA CYS A 217 -9.74 9.81 -4.64
C CYS A 217 -10.63 10.26 -5.82
N ILE A 218 -10.38 9.74 -7.03
CA ILE A 218 -11.22 10.01 -8.21
C ILE A 218 -12.65 9.52 -7.97
N ILE A 219 -12.81 8.30 -7.48
CA ILE A 219 -14.13 7.71 -7.22
C ILE A 219 -14.86 8.45 -6.11
N LEU A 220 -14.18 8.79 -5.01
CA LEU A 220 -14.76 9.60 -3.93
C LEU A 220 -15.23 10.96 -4.43
N LEU A 221 -14.44 11.63 -5.26
CA LEU A 221 -14.79 12.93 -5.84
C LEU A 221 -16.01 12.80 -6.78
N ALA A 222 -16.01 11.80 -7.66
CA ALA A 222 -17.12 11.54 -8.59
C ALA A 222 -18.42 11.23 -7.84
N MET A 223 -18.37 10.35 -6.83
CA MET A 223 -19.55 10.00 -6.01
C MET A 223 -20.06 11.19 -5.21
N SER A 224 -19.18 12.00 -4.66
CA SER A 224 -19.57 13.22 -3.94
C SER A 224 -20.24 14.23 -4.88
N GLY A 225 -19.74 14.34 -6.11
CA GLY A 225 -20.37 15.14 -7.15
C GLY A 225 -21.76 14.62 -7.53
N PHE A 226 -21.92 13.31 -7.64
CA PHE A 226 -23.20 12.67 -7.90
C PHE A 226 -24.21 12.92 -6.78
N ILE A 227 -23.80 12.81 -5.50
CA ILE A 227 -24.66 13.14 -4.34
C ILE A 227 -25.14 14.59 -4.43
N PHE A 228 -24.21 15.52 -4.69
CA PHE A 228 -24.55 16.94 -4.80
C PHE A 228 -25.50 17.20 -5.97
N PHE A 229 -25.27 16.56 -7.12
CA PHE A 229 -26.08 16.73 -8.33
C PHE A 229 -27.53 16.26 -8.12
N ILE A 230 -27.74 15.13 -7.44
CA ILE A 230 -29.08 14.67 -7.09
C ILE A 230 -29.83 15.70 -6.21
N GLY A 231 -29.11 16.31 -5.25
CA GLY A 231 -29.67 17.33 -4.37
C GLY A 231 -29.88 18.71 -5.02
N ASN A 232 -29.13 19.00 -6.09
CA ASN A 232 -29.06 20.33 -6.71
C ASN A 232 -28.93 20.27 -8.23
N THR A 233 -29.98 19.79 -8.92
CA THR A 233 -30.00 19.52 -10.37
C THR A 233 -29.66 20.70 -11.29
N LYS A 234 -29.62 21.94 -10.77
CA LYS A 234 -29.34 23.15 -11.55
C LYS A 234 -27.89 23.63 -11.50
N SER A 235 -26.98 22.96 -10.79
CA SER A 235 -25.61 23.46 -10.60
C SER A 235 -24.61 22.85 -11.57
N TYR A 236 -24.71 23.22 -12.88
CA TYR A 236 -23.69 22.87 -13.87
C TYR A 236 -22.30 23.43 -13.52
N GLN A 237 -22.23 24.53 -12.77
CA GLN A 237 -20.98 25.15 -12.32
C GLN A 237 -20.18 24.22 -11.39
N LEU A 238 -20.83 23.48 -10.49
CA LEU A 238 -20.17 22.49 -9.67
C LEU A 238 -19.68 21.31 -10.51
N LEU A 239 -20.52 20.83 -11.43
CA LEU A 239 -20.15 19.73 -12.34
C LEU A 239 -18.89 20.10 -13.13
N LEU A 240 -18.84 21.30 -13.71
CA LEU A 240 -17.63 21.81 -14.39
C LEU A 240 -16.44 21.91 -13.46
N SER A 241 -16.62 22.35 -12.22
CA SER A 241 -15.55 22.43 -11.22
C SER A 241 -14.99 21.05 -10.86
N ILE A 242 -15.87 20.05 -10.71
CA ILE A 242 -15.48 18.65 -10.45
C ILE A 242 -14.73 18.07 -11.65
N ILE A 243 -15.25 18.22 -12.85
CA ILE A 243 -14.61 17.75 -14.09
C ILE A 243 -13.22 18.38 -14.24
N SER A 244 -13.10 19.69 -13.99
CA SER A 244 -11.80 20.38 -14.04
C SER A 244 -10.82 19.84 -12.99
N SER A 245 -11.28 19.54 -11.78
CA SER A 245 -10.46 18.95 -10.73
C SER A 245 -9.99 17.53 -11.10
N LEU A 246 -10.87 16.72 -11.68
CA LEU A 246 -10.54 15.39 -12.19
C LEU A 246 -9.53 15.48 -13.35
N PHE A 247 -9.72 16.43 -14.27
CA PHE A 247 -8.80 16.68 -15.38
C PHE A 247 -7.40 17.04 -14.88
N ILE A 248 -7.31 17.96 -13.92
CA ILE A 248 -6.02 18.35 -13.30
C ILE A 248 -5.35 17.14 -12.66
N PHE A 249 -6.12 16.32 -11.94
CA PHE A 249 -5.61 15.09 -11.34
C PHE A 249 -5.01 14.16 -12.40
N VAL A 250 -5.76 13.88 -13.47
CA VAL A 250 -5.32 13.00 -14.56
C VAL A 250 -4.09 13.58 -15.27
N LEU A 251 -4.07 14.89 -15.52
CA LEU A 251 -2.94 15.57 -16.13
C LEU A 251 -1.66 15.42 -15.29
N ILE A 252 -1.74 15.63 -13.98
CA ILE A 252 -0.60 15.44 -13.08
C ILE A 252 -0.13 13.97 -13.12
N ALA A 253 -1.05 13.02 -13.08
CA ALA A 253 -0.72 11.60 -13.15
C ALA A 253 -0.01 11.24 -14.48
N ILE A 254 -0.46 11.77 -15.61
CA ILE A 254 0.18 11.60 -16.92
C ILE A 254 1.59 12.21 -16.93
N LEU A 255 1.76 13.43 -16.43
CA LEU A 255 3.06 14.10 -16.40
C LEU A 255 4.08 13.32 -15.57
N ILE A 256 3.68 12.78 -14.43
CA ILE A 256 4.56 12.00 -13.54
C ILE A 256 4.96 10.67 -14.19
N ASN A 257 4.06 10.07 -14.97
CA ASN A 257 4.30 8.80 -15.65
C ASN A 257 4.80 8.98 -17.11
N SER A 258 5.15 10.19 -17.52
CA SER A 258 5.54 10.49 -18.89
C SER A 258 6.72 9.64 -19.37
N SER A 259 7.72 9.41 -18.52
CA SER A 259 8.88 8.57 -18.86
C SER A 259 8.51 7.12 -19.18
N ALA A 260 7.55 6.54 -18.43
CA ALA A 260 7.05 5.21 -18.72
C ALA A 260 6.20 5.17 -20.01
N LEU A 261 5.42 6.22 -20.26
CA LEU A 261 4.64 6.36 -21.49
C LEU A 261 5.56 6.49 -22.72
N ILE A 262 6.60 7.32 -22.62
CA ILE A 262 7.61 7.48 -23.70
C ILE A 262 8.29 6.14 -23.96
N PHE A 263 8.73 5.44 -22.91
CA PHE A 263 9.34 4.11 -23.05
C PHE A 263 8.42 3.12 -23.79
N TRP A 264 7.12 3.11 -23.48
CA TRP A 264 6.16 2.24 -24.17
C TRP A 264 5.91 2.65 -25.62
N ILE A 265 5.94 3.95 -25.92
CA ILE A 265 5.84 4.43 -27.31
C ILE A 265 7.05 3.95 -28.13
N GLU A 266 8.25 4.02 -27.55
CA GLU A 266 9.49 3.65 -28.22
C GLU A 266 9.70 2.11 -28.33
N ASN A 267 9.33 1.38 -27.28
CA ASN A 267 9.64 -0.06 -27.15
C ASN A 267 8.41 -0.98 -27.27
N GLY A 268 7.23 -0.41 -27.48
CA GLY A 268 5.97 -1.14 -27.49
C GLY A 268 5.46 -1.49 -26.09
N PHE A 269 4.14 -1.54 -25.94
CA PHE A 269 3.49 -2.06 -24.74
C PHE A 269 3.60 -3.58 -24.72
N ILE A 270 3.90 -4.16 -23.56
CA ILE A 270 4.01 -5.61 -23.39
C ILE A 270 2.89 -6.14 -22.51
N GLU A 271 2.30 -7.23 -22.98
CA GLU A 271 1.19 -7.92 -22.31
C GLU A 271 1.54 -8.43 -20.88
N SER A 272 2.83 -8.64 -20.58
CA SER A 272 3.29 -8.99 -19.23
C SER A 272 2.98 -7.91 -18.20
N ALA A 273 2.79 -6.67 -18.62
CA ALA A 273 2.32 -5.57 -17.77
C ALA A 273 0.81 -5.62 -17.54
N SER A 274 0.05 -6.32 -18.40
CA SER A 274 -1.38 -6.52 -18.22
C SER A 274 -1.67 -7.52 -17.10
N ARG A 275 -2.86 -7.45 -16.56
CA ARG A 275 -3.35 -8.36 -15.52
C ARG A 275 -4.59 -9.08 -16.03
N ASP A 276 -4.70 -10.35 -15.70
CA ASP A 276 -5.88 -11.13 -16.01
C ASP A 276 -7.08 -10.64 -15.16
N ALA A 277 -8.22 -10.43 -15.80
CA ALA A 277 -9.44 -9.98 -15.13
C ALA A 277 -9.88 -10.91 -13.99
N ILE A 278 -9.64 -12.22 -14.11
CA ILE A 278 -9.95 -13.20 -13.06
C ILE A 278 -9.19 -12.92 -11.75
N GLN A 279 -8.04 -12.27 -11.82
CA GLN A 279 -7.25 -11.94 -10.64
C GLN A 279 -7.96 -10.96 -9.72
N SER A 280 -8.88 -10.13 -10.22
CA SER A 280 -9.68 -9.24 -9.38
C SER A 280 -10.56 -10.02 -8.40
N VAL A 281 -11.08 -11.18 -8.80
CA VAL A 281 -11.89 -12.05 -7.92
C VAL A 281 -11.11 -12.55 -6.72
N PHE A 282 -9.80 -12.80 -6.86
CA PHE A 282 -8.93 -13.21 -5.75
C PHE A 282 -8.51 -12.07 -4.83
N HIS A 283 -8.57 -10.83 -5.32
CA HIS A 283 -8.11 -9.64 -4.61
C HIS A 283 -9.23 -8.63 -4.32
N GLU A 284 -10.49 -9.03 -4.55
CA GLU A 284 -11.64 -8.18 -4.26
C GLU A 284 -11.93 -8.07 -2.76
N MET A 285 -12.60 -6.98 -2.39
CA MET A 285 -13.04 -6.75 -1.03
C MET A 285 -14.43 -7.34 -0.83
N ALA A 286 -14.59 -8.22 0.14
CA ALA A 286 -15.88 -8.76 0.52
C ALA A 286 -16.43 -8.06 1.78
N ILE A 287 -17.76 -7.90 1.88
CA ILE A 287 -18.40 -7.17 2.99
C ILE A 287 -18.26 -7.93 4.31
N ALA A 288 -18.51 -9.25 4.33
CA ALA A 288 -18.50 -10.01 5.56
C ALA A 288 -17.14 -9.99 6.30
N PRO A 289 -15.98 -10.14 5.63
CA PRO A 289 -14.69 -9.97 6.29
C PRO A 289 -14.46 -8.61 6.94
N LEU A 290 -15.10 -7.52 6.44
CA LEU A 290 -15.00 -6.22 7.09
C LEU A 290 -15.61 -6.19 8.50
N MET A 291 -16.53 -7.12 8.79
CA MET A 291 -17.20 -7.23 10.09
C MET A 291 -16.51 -8.22 11.04
N LEU A 292 -15.45 -8.91 10.60
CA LEU A 292 -14.76 -9.91 11.39
C LEU A 292 -13.65 -9.28 12.24
N PRO A 293 -13.37 -9.85 13.43
CA PRO A 293 -12.15 -9.56 14.16
C PRO A 293 -10.93 -9.99 13.33
N ILE A 294 -9.75 -9.47 13.67
CA ILE A 294 -8.52 -9.87 13.01
C ILE A 294 -8.14 -11.32 13.36
N GLU A 295 -7.51 -12.04 12.42
CA GLU A 295 -7.15 -13.46 12.62
C GLU A 295 -6.18 -13.68 13.80
N ASP A 296 -5.25 -12.75 13.99
CA ASP A 296 -4.28 -12.79 15.08
C ASP A 296 -4.75 -11.99 16.31
N HIS A 297 -6.06 -11.97 16.57
CA HIS A 297 -6.62 -11.25 17.71
C HIS A 297 -6.06 -11.76 19.04
N VAL A 298 -5.80 -10.86 19.98
CA VAL A 298 -5.26 -11.21 21.32
C VAL A 298 -6.18 -12.19 22.05
N ILE A 299 -7.49 -12.04 21.89
CA ILE A 299 -8.47 -13.02 22.35
C ILE A 299 -8.54 -14.14 21.29
N LYS A 300 -7.92 -15.27 21.61
CA LYS A 300 -7.70 -16.38 20.69
C LYS A 300 -8.99 -16.89 20.03
N SER A 301 -10.09 -16.99 20.78
CA SER A 301 -11.40 -17.41 20.26
C SER A 301 -11.94 -16.52 19.15
N PHE A 302 -11.66 -15.21 19.19
CA PHE A 302 -12.07 -14.28 18.14
C PHE A 302 -11.25 -14.46 16.86
N GLY A 303 -9.94 -14.67 17.00
CA GLY A 303 -9.08 -14.99 15.87
C GLY A 303 -9.44 -16.33 15.21
N GLU A 304 -9.66 -17.38 16.01
CA GLU A 304 -10.08 -18.69 15.53
C GLU A 304 -11.42 -18.63 14.79
N PHE A 305 -12.39 -17.89 15.34
CA PHE A 305 -13.68 -17.67 14.66
C PHE A 305 -13.47 -17.00 13.29
N ALA A 306 -12.65 -15.95 13.21
CA ALA A 306 -12.38 -15.28 11.95
C ALA A 306 -11.72 -16.20 10.92
N VAL A 307 -10.76 -17.05 11.35
CA VAL A 307 -10.10 -18.04 10.49
C VAL A 307 -11.10 -19.10 9.99
N GLN A 308 -11.89 -19.70 10.89
CA GLN A 308 -12.89 -20.71 10.54
C GLN A 308 -13.94 -20.16 9.58
N PHE A 309 -14.45 -18.96 9.84
CA PHE A 309 -15.41 -18.31 8.96
C PHE A 309 -14.86 -18.11 7.56
N LYS A 310 -13.62 -17.60 7.46
CA LYS A 310 -12.97 -17.39 6.15
C LYS A 310 -12.73 -18.72 5.42
N GLN A 311 -12.29 -19.76 6.12
CA GLN A 311 -12.08 -21.09 5.53
C GLN A 311 -13.38 -21.69 5.00
N ALA A 312 -14.50 -21.46 5.69
CA ALA A 312 -15.80 -22.00 5.30
C ALA A 312 -16.43 -21.30 4.09
N PHE A 313 -16.25 -19.98 3.95
CA PHE A 313 -17.03 -19.18 3.00
C PHE A 313 -16.22 -18.49 1.90
N PHE A 314 -14.89 -18.48 2.00
CA PHE A 314 -14.05 -17.77 1.02
C PHE A 314 -12.99 -18.69 0.43
N ILE A 315 -12.75 -18.52 -0.87
CA ILE A 315 -11.65 -19.20 -1.56
C ILE A 315 -10.34 -18.77 -0.89
N GLN A 316 -9.58 -19.74 -0.44
CA GLN A 316 -8.26 -19.49 0.15
C GLN A 316 -7.31 -18.98 -0.93
N GLY A 317 -6.74 -17.80 -0.71
CA GLY A 317 -5.78 -17.17 -1.62
C GLY A 317 -5.93 -15.67 -1.72
N GLY A 318 -4.96 -15.02 -2.34
CA GLY A 318 -4.94 -13.59 -2.57
C GLY A 318 -4.93 -12.73 -1.30
N GLU A 319 -5.38 -11.48 -1.45
CA GLU A 319 -5.36 -10.49 -0.37
C GLU A 319 -6.62 -10.53 0.52
N LYS A 320 -7.57 -11.43 0.26
CA LYS A 320 -8.84 -11.53 1.03
C LYS A 320 -8.65 -11.72 2.54
N LYS A 321 -7.51 -12.24 2.96
CA LYS A 321 -7.18 -12.44 4.37
C LYS A 321 -6.90 -11.16 5.17
N PHE A 322 -6.71 -10.01 4.52
CA PHE A 322 -6.30 -8.76 5.16
C PHE A 322 -7.41 -7.72 5.29
N HIS A 323 -8.67 -8.07 4.98
CA HIS A 323 -9.77 -7.10 4.90
C HIS A 323 -10.38 -6.71 6.24
N GLN A 324 -10.06 -7.41 7.33
CA GLN A 324 -10.68 -7.15 8.63
C GLN A 324 -10.38 -5.74 9.12
N LEU A 325 -11.45 -5.07 9.58
CA LEU A 325 -11.33 -3.72 10.12
C LEU A 325 -10.84 -3.72 11.58
N GLY A 326 -10.95 -4.87 12.28
CA GLY A 326 -10.89 -4.96 13.73
C GLY A 326 -12.26 -4.69 14.35
N LEU A 327 -12.49 -5.18 15.58
CA LEU A 327 -13.81 -5.19 16.20
C LEU A 327 -14.43 -3.78 16.32
N PHE A 328 -13.66 -2.80 16.77
CA PHE A 328 -14.16 -1.44 16.96
C PHE A 328 -14.48 -0.71 15.65
N ALA A 329 -13.63 -0.86 14.65
CA ALA A 329 -13.93 -0.31 13.33
C ALA A 329 -15.09 -1.07 12.67
N SER A 330 -15.24 -2.37 12.92
CA SER A 330 -16.39 -3.17 12.49
C SER A 330 -17.68 -2.71 13.14
N ILE A 331 -17.67 -2.40 14.45
CA ILE A 331 -18.82 -1.80 15.15
C ILE A 331 -19.19 -0.46 14.51
N GLY A 332 -18.20 0.39 14.23
CA GLY A 332 -18.41 1.66 13.52
C GLY A 332 -19.02 1.46 12.12
N PHE A 333 -18.51 0.48 11.37
CA PHE A 333 -19.01 0.12 10.06
C PHE A 333 -20.45 -0.40 10.09
N CYS A 334 -20.77 -1.35 10.98
CA CYS A 334 -22.14 -1.83 11.17
C CYS A 334 -23.09 -0.71 11.61
N SER A 335 -22.62 0.18 12.50
CA SER A 335 -23.41 1.34 12.94
C SER A 335 -23.68 2.32 11.79
N LEU A 336 -22.72 2.52 10.87
CA LEU A 336 -22.94 3.28 9.63
C LEU A 336 -24.02 2.66 8.77
N LEU A 337 -24.02 1.33 8.59
CA LEU A 337 -25.06 0.63 7.83
C LEU A 337 -26.44 0.79 8.48
N ILE A 338 -26.51 0.58 9.79
CA ILE A 338 -27.77 0.75 10.55
C ILE A 338 -28.25 2.21 10.45
N PHE A 339 -27.35 3.17 10.59
CA PHE A 339 -27.67 4.59 10.45
C PHE A 339 -28.21 4.92 9.05
N SER A 340 -27.58 4.36 8.00
CA SER A 340 -28.05 4.55 6.61
C SER A 340 -29.48 4.05 6.42
N LEU A 341 -29.79 2.84 6.92
CA LEU A 341 -31.11 2.26 6.84
C LEU A 341 -32.13 3.06 7.65
N THR A 342 -31.81 3.40 8.90
CA THR A 342 -32.73 4.14 9.79
C THR A 342 -32.99 5.56 9.28
N SER A 343 -31.99 6.23 8.71
CA SER A 343 -32.17 7.58 8.15
C SER A 343 -33.15 7.60 6.96
N LEU A 344 -33.17 6.56 6.13
CA LEU A 344 -34.13 6.41 5.04
C LEU A 344 -35.57 6.30 5.56
N PHE A 345 -35.80 5.57 6.67
CA PHE A 345 -37.12 5.43 7.27
C PHE A 345 -37.60 6.66 8.07
N LEU A 346 -36.66 7.43 8.63
CA LEU A 346 -36.95 8.56 9.51
C LEU A 346 -37.24 9.87 8.74
N ILE A 347 -36.88 9.97 7.47
CA ILE A 347 -37.21 11.12 6.61
C ILE A 347 -38.73 11.37 6.55
N HIS A 348 -39.55 10.34 6.77
CA HIS A 348 -41.03 10.45 6.71
C HIS A 348 -41.69 10.88 8.04
N LYS A 349 -40.95 10.95 9.15
CA LYS A 349 -41.48 11.38 10.46
C LYS A 349 -40.90 12.73 10.87
N ASN A 350 -41.61 13.80 10.58
CA ASN A 350 -41.21 15.19 10.86
C ASN A 350 -40.91 15.54 12.33
N ASP A 351 -41.14 14.62 13.29
CA ASP A 351 -41.01 14.88 14.72
C ASP A 351 -39.78 14.22 15.41
N LEU A 352 -39.01 13.38 14.70
CA LEU A 352 -37.85 12.77 15.26
C LEU A 352 -36.64 13.70 15.13
N LYS A 353 -36.47 14.62 16.10
CA LYS A 353 -35.23 15.38 16.30
C LYS A 353 -34.03 14.45 16.20
N TYR A 354 -33.08 14.78 15.34
CA TYR A 354 -31.74 14.24 15.11
C TYR A 354 -31.24 13.26 16.20
N ARG A 355 -31.88 12.07 16.34
CA ARG A 355 -31.60 11.07 17.39
C ARG A 355 -31.09 9.78 16.76
N PHE A 356 -30.09 9.18 17.36
CA PHE A 356 -29.60 7.87 17.01
C PHE A 356 -29.05 7.16 18.27
N TYR A 357 -29.42 5.91 18.50
CA TYR A 357 -29.10 5.15 19.73
C TYR A 357 -29.48 5.90 21.03
N GLY A 358 -30.56 6.66 21.03
CA GLY A 358 -30.99 7.45 22.18
C GLY A 358 -30.09 8.67 22.47
N LEU A 359 -29.16 9.00 21.58
CA LEU A 359 -28.33 10.21 21.65
C LEU A 359 -28.94 11.30 20.76
N GLU A 360 -28.91 12.54 21.25
CA GLU A 360 -29.36 13.71 20.49
C GLU A 360 -28.14 14.38 19.82
N PHE A 361 -28.28 14.78 18.56
CA PHE A 361 -27.23 15.43 17.78
C PHE A 361 -27.64 16.85 17.38
N THR A 362 -26.66 17.72 17.19
CA THR A 362 -26.90 18.98 16.46
C THR A 362 -27.14 18.67 14.97
N LYS A 363 -27.81 19.58 14.26
CA LYS A 363 -28.07 19.46 12.84
C LYS A 363 -26.78 19.22 12.05
N GLU A 364 -25.71 19.93 12.39
CA GLU A 364 -24.42 19.81 11.74
C GLU A 364 -23.78 18.41 11.93
N LYS A 365 -23.81 17.89 13.15
CA LYS A 365 -23.27 16.55 13.43
C LYS A 365 -24.10 15.46 12.75
N TYR A 366 -25.42 15.58 12.78
CA TYR A 366 -26.30 14.63 12.09
C TYR A 366 -26.07 14.65 10.58
N TYR A 367 -25.88 15.83 9.99
CA TYR A 367 -25.50 15.97 8.60
C TYR A 367 -24.18 15.27 8.28
N VAL A 368 -23.16 15.45 9.10
CA VAL A 368 -21.86 14.75 8.95
C VAL A 368 -22.06 13.23 8.99
N LEU A 369 -22.84 12.71 9.94
CA LEU A 369 -23.14 11.27 10.04
C LEU A 369 -23.85 10.78 8.77
N SER A 370 -24.80 11.57 8.21
CA SER A 370 -25.52 11.22 6.98
C SER A 370 -24.59 11.17 5.77
N VAL A 371 -23.66 12.12 5.64
CA VAL A 371 -22.66 12.12 4.56
C VAL A 371 -21.74 10.91 4.66
N LEU A 372 -21.23 10.60 5.87
CA LEU A 372 -20.41 9.39 6.08
C LEU A 372 -21.16 8.11 5.72
N ALA A 373 -22.44 8.02 6.08
CA ALA A 373 -23.26 6.85 5.81
C ALA A 373 -23.51 6.65 4.30
N ILE A 374 -23.84 7.72 3.59
CA ILE A 374 -24.04 7.66 2.14
C ILE A 374 -22.73 7.32 1.43
N LEU A 375 -21.62 7.95 1.80
CA LEU A 375 -20.31 7.62 1.23
C LEU A 375 -19.96 6.15 1.47
N ASN A 376 -20.20 5.63 2.69
CA ASN A 376 -19.95 4.23 3.00
C ASN A 376 -20.78 3.28 2.12
N LEU A 377 -22.08 3.55 1.93
CA LEU A 377 -22.92 2.74 1.04
C LEU A 377 -22.44 2.77 -0.40
N LEU A 378 -22.12 3.94 -0.93
CA LEU A 378 -21.62 4.08 -2.30
C LEU A 378 -20.29 3.36 -2.48
N MET A 379 -19.38 3.42 -1.48
CA MET A 379 -18.14 2.69 -1.51
C MET A 379 -18.36 1.17 -1.49
N ILE A 380 -19.33 0.66 -0.73
CA ILE A 380 -19.70 -0.76 -0.74
C ILE A 380 -20.18 -1.17 -2.14
N VAL A 381 -21.13 -0.44 -2.70
CA VAL A 381 -21.70 -0.74 -4.02
C VAL A 381 -20.63 -0.68 -5.12
N PHE A 382 -19.63 0.16 -4.94
CA PHE A 382 -18.58 0.32 -5.93
C PHE A 382 -17.43 -0.68 -5.78
N PHE A 383 -16.88 -0.86 -4.58
CA PHE A 383 -15.62 -1.59 -4.37
C PHE A 383 -15.78 -3.01 -3.83
N CYS A 384 -16.92 -3.39 -3.27
CA CYS A 384 -17.10 -4.76 -2.76
C CYS A 384 -17.41 -5.76 -3.89
N SER A 385 -17.28 -7.04 -3.57
CA SER A 385 -17.50 -8.16 -4.49
C SER A 385 -18.75 -7.97 -5.34
N GLY A 386 -18.60 -8.09 -6.66
CA GLY A 386 -19.69 -7.84 -7.61
C GLY A 386 -20.03 -6.36 -7.85
N GLY A 387 -19.24 -5.42 -7.31
CA GLY A 387 -19.48 -3.99 -7.43
C GLY A 387 -19.10 -3.39 -8.78
N PHE A 388 -19.44 -2.10 -8.95
CA PHE A 388 -19.20 -1.35 -10.20
C PHE A 388 -17.72 -1.27 -10.62
N TYR A 389 -16.75 -1.48 -9.72
CA TYR A 389 -15.34 -1.51 -10.07
C TYR A 389 -15.01 -2.55 -11.15
N LEU A 390 -15.79 -3.65 -11.26
CA LEU A 390 -15.57 -4.68 -12.27
C LEU A 390 -15.68 -4.14 -13.70
N PHE A 391 -16.61 -3.20 -13.95
CA PHE A 391 -16.73 -2.55 -15.25
C PHE A 391 -15.48 -1.73 -15.58
N LEU A 392 -14.93 -1.01 -14.59
CA LEU A 392 -13.68 -0.26 -14.80
C LEU A 392 -12.48 -1.19 -14.90
N HIS A 393 -12.47 -2.29 -14.15
CA HIS A 393 -11.40 -3.28 -14.22
C HIS A 393 -11.32 -3.98 -15.58
N PHE A 394 -12.46 -4.16 -16.26
CA PHE A 394 -12.47 -4.70 -17.62
C PHE A 394 -11.65 -3.85 -18.59
N TYR A 395 -11.63 -2.54 -18.40
CA TYR A 395 -10.83 -1.60 -19.20
C TYR A 395 -9.47 -1.27 -18.58
N PHE A 396 -9.34 -1.33 -17.26
CA PHE A 396 -8.13 -0.97 -16.51
C PHE A 396 -7.74 -2.09 -15.53
N PRO A 397 -7.27 -3.24 -16.01
CA PRO A 397 -7.00 -4.42 -15.19
C PRO A 397 -5.85 -4.26 -14.19
N GLN A 398 -5.10 -3.16 -14.24
CA GLN A 398 -4.00 -2.87 -13.32
C GLN A 398 -4.46 -2.63 -11.88
N ILE A 399 -5.69 -2.15 -11.68
CA ILE A 399 -6.28 -1.85 -10.34
C ILE A 399 -7.18 -3.00 -9.90
N ARG A 400 -6.61 -4.18 -9.72
CA ARG A 400 -7.37 -5.40 -9.40
C ARG A 400 -7.70 -5.60 -7.92
N ALA A 401 -6.86 -5.07 -7.03
CA ALA A 401 -6.94 -5.37 -5.60
C ALA A 401 -7.72 -4.30 -4.84
N THR A 402 -9.06 -4.33 -4.93
CA THR A 402 -9.94 -3.43 -4.17
C THR A 402 -9.81 -3.62 -2.67
N ALA A 403 -9.35 -4.79 -2.23
CA ALA A 403 -8.98 -5.10 -0.86
C ALA A 403 -8.08 -4.05 -0.19
N ARG A 404 -7.18 -3.46 -0.95
CA ARG A 404 -6.25 -2.42 -0.48
C ARG A 404 -6.94 -1.10 -0.13
N LEU A 405 -8.20 -0.95 -0.55
CA LEU A 405 -9.03 0.24 -0.29
C LEU A 405 -9.85 0.15 1.00
N ASN A 406 -9.72 -0.93 1.78
CA ASN A 406 -10.41 -1.09 3.07
C ASN A 406 -10.07 0.05 4.05
N VAL A 407 -8.93 0.74 3.89
CA VAL A 407 -8.54 1.93 4.67
C VAL A 407 -9.58 3.06 4.57
N ILE A 408 -10.36 3.14 3.48
CA ILE A 408 -11.47 4.09 3.34
C ILE A 408 -12.56 3.75 4.35
N PHE A 409 -12.95 2.47 4.40
CA PHE A 409 -13.97 1.99 5.33
C PHE A 409 -13.52 2.14 6.78
N ILE A 410 -12.25 1.86 7.08
CA ILE A 410 -11.67 2.08 8.40
C ILE A 410 -11.79 3.55 8.79
N PHE A 411 -11.42 4.48 7.90
CA PHE A 411 -11.50 5.91 8.21
C PHE A 411 -12.94 6.39 8.42
N LEU A 412 -13.88 5.99 7.56
CA LEU A 412 -15.30 6.33 7.69
C LEU A 412 -15.89 5.77 9.01
N ALA A 413 -15.60 4.50 9.30
CA ALA A 413 -16.06 3.82 10.51
C ALA A 413 -15.51 4.45 11.79
N LEU A 414 -14.20 4.74 11.83
CA LEU A 414 -13.57 5.42 12.96
C LEU A 414 -14.09 6.86 13.14
N THR A 415 -14.36 7.57 12.04
CA THR A 415 -14.95 8.91 12.09
C THR A 415 -16.34 8.86 12.72
N PHE A 416 -17.18 7.93 12.26
CA PHE A 416 -18.51 7.72 12.78
C PHE A 416 -18.48 7.35 14.26
N PHE A 417 -17.65 6.36 14.61
CA PHE A 417 -17.45 5.95 16.00
C PHE A 417 -17.02 7.12 16.89
N GLY A 418 -16.07 7.94 16.44
CA GLY A 418 -15.57 9.10 17.18
C GLY A 418 -16.65 10.13 17.46
N ILE A 419 -17.53 10.42 16.52
CA ILE A 419 -18.65 11.36 16.70
C ILE A 419 -19.66 10.81 17.71
N ILE A 420 -20.04 9.52 17.59
CA ILE A 420 -20.94 8.85 18.53
C ILE A 420 -20.33 8.84 19.93
N PHE A 421 -19.06 8.50 20.05
CA PHE A 421 -18.35 8.43 21.34
C PHE A 421 -18.25 9.80 22.02
N ASP A 422 -17.93 10.86 21.28
CA ASP A 422 -17.95 12.23 21.79
C ASP A 422 -19.34 12.62 22.31
N GLN A 423 -20.39 12.23 21.60
CA GLN A 423 -21.78 12.54 21.98
C GLN A 423 -22.20 11.75 23.22
N LEU A 424 -21.82 10.47 23.30
CA LEU A 424 -22.07 9.62 24.45
C LEU A 424 -21.44 10.22 25.73
N ILE A 425 -20.18 10.62 25.65
CA ILE A 425 -19.46 11.23 26.79
C ILE A 425 -20.14 12.54 27.21
N SER A 426 -20.58 13.36 26.25
CA SER A 426 -21.16 14.67 26.55
C SER A 426 -22.56 14.60 27.18
N GLN A 427 -23.37 13.61 26.84
CA GLN A 427 -24.78 13.53 27.24
C GLN A 427 -25.04 12.67 28.47
N LYS A 428 -24.26 11.62 28.72
CA LYS A 428 -24.50 10.71 29.84
C LYS A 428 -23.97 11.28 31.17
N LYS A 429 -24.85 11.42 32.16
CA LYS A 429 -24.52 11.95 33.51
C LYS A 429 -23.38 11.18 34.21
N ILE A 430 -23.26 9.87 33.93
CA ILE A 430 -22.21 9.00 34.49
C ILE A 430 -20.80 9.46 34.13
N PHE A 431 -20.63 10.06 32.95
CA PHE A 431 -19.34 10.57 32.48
C PHE A 431 -19.03 12.01 32.93
N LYS A 432 -19.94 12.65 33.66
CA LYS A 432 -19.69 13.97 34.30
C LYS A 432 -18.74 13.88 35.50
N LYS A 433 -18.56 12.69 36.13
CA LYS A 433 -17.54 12.46 37.16
C LYS A 433 -16.17 12.28 36.52
N THR A 434 -15.31 13.25 36.64
CA THR A 434 -14.05 13.41 35.93
C THR A 434 -13.12 12.18 35.97
N ILE A 435 -13.06 11.49 37.13
CA ILE A 435 -12.18 10.32 37.31
C ILE A 435 -12.72 9.07 36.59
N PHE A 436 -14.03 8.84 36.65
CA PHE A 436 -14.71 7.73 35.98
C PHE A 436 -14.59 7.83 34.48
N THR A 437 -14.74 9.04 33.93
CA THR A 437 -14.59 9.30 32.52
C THR A 437 -13.18 9.02 32.04
N LYS A 438 -12.16 9.44 32.79
CA LYS A 438 -10.76 9.16 32.44
C LYS A 438 -10.46 7.66 32.43
N ILE A 439 -10.89 6.93 33.47
CA ILE A 439 -10.71 5.47 33.56
C ILE A 439 -11.42 4.78 32.38
N PHE A 440 -12.69 5.12 32.12
CA PHE A 440 -13.45 4.54 31.00
C PHE A 440 -12.79 4.79 29.67
N ILE A 441 -12.31 6.00 29.41
CA ILE A 441 -11.60 6.35 28.17
C ILE A 441 -10.32 5.52 28.06
N ILE A 442 -9.53 5.39 29.12
CA ILE A 442 -8.30 4.59 29.13
C ILE A 442 -8.62 3.13 28.80
N ILE A 443 -9.65 2.55 29.43
CA ILE A 443 -10.08 1.17 29.17
C ILE A 443 -10.47 1.00 27.69
N ILE A 444 -11.34 1.88 27.18
CA ILE A 444 -11.74 1.82 25.77
C ILE A 444 -10.53 1.97 24.83
N CYS A 445 -9.63 2.92 25.10
CA CYS A 445 -8.42 3.09 24.31
C CYS A 445 -7.55 1.83 24.29
N SER A 446 -7.36 1.21 25.47
CA SER A 446 -6.56 -0.02 25.57
C SER A 446 -7.21 -1.18 24.81
N LEU A 447 -8.53 -1.36 24.95
CA LEU A 447 -9.27 -2.39 24.21
C LEU A 447 -9.20 -2.19 22.69
N VAL A 448 -9.38 -0.96 22.25
CA VAL A 448 -9.33 -0.61 20.82
C VAL A 448 -7.92 -0.81 20.24
N LEU A 449 -6.88 -0.48 21.01
CA LEU A 449 -5.50 -0.74 20.61
C LEU A 449 -5.22 -2.24 20.51
N ILE A 450 -5.60 -3.01 21.52
CA ILE A 450 -5.44 -4.46 21.55
C ILE A 450 -6.14 -5.12 20.35
N ASP A 451 -7.34 -4.66 20.04
CA ASP A 451 -8.13 -5.16 18.90
C ASP A 451 -7.48 -4.81 17.56
N ALA A 452 -6.99 -3.59 17.38
CA ALA A 452 -6.47 -3.12 16.11
C ALA A 452 -5.09 -3.71 15.75
N ILE A 453 -4.27 -4.00 16.77
CA ILE A 453 -2.87 -4.38 16.57
C ILE A 453 -2.70 -5.90 16.44
N GLY A 454 -3.61 -6.68 17.02
CA GLY A 454 -3.45 -8.13 17.12
C GLY A 454 -2.36 -8.57 18.08
N GLY A 455 -2.08 -9.87 18.10
CA GLY A 455 -1.04 -10.43 18.96
C GLY A 455 0.37 -10.10 18.45
N PRO A 456 1.26 -9.54 19.30
CA PRO A 456 2.64 -9.20 18.90
C PRO A 456 3.47 -10.43 18.52
N THR A 457 2.99 -11.60 18.87
CA THR A 457 3.75 -12.86 18.78
C THR A 457 4.01 -13.35 17.36
N LYS A 458 3.17 -12.98 16.37
CA LYS A 458 3.35 -13.49 15.00
C LYS A 458 4.41 -12.72 14.22
N ILE A 459 4.44 -11.40 14.36
CA ILE A 459 5.42 -10.54 13.67
C ILE A 459 6.81 -10.78 14.28
N SER A 460 6.93 -10.75 15.61
CA SER A 460 8.22 -10.94 16.29
C SER A 460 8.82 -12.33 16.11
N ARG A 461 8.00 -13.40 16.02
CA ARG A 461 8.49 -14.76 15.72
C ARG A 461 9.16 -14.86 14.36
N ASN A 462 8.71 -14.10 13.39
CA ASN A 462 9.29 -14.10 12.05
C ASN A 462 10.62 -13.33 11.98
N PHE A 463 10.84 -12.32 12.84
CA PHE A 463 12.04 -11.50 12.77
C PHE A 463 13.34 -12.30 13.03
N ALA A 464 13.31 -13.30 13.90
CA ALA A 464 14.47 -14.16 14.11
C ALA A 464 14.84 -14.97 12.85
N ASN A 465 13.82 -15.49 12.15
CA ASN A 465 14.01 -16.19 10.88
C ASN A 465 14.46 -15.22 9.78
N TYR A 466 13.89 -14.02 9.74
CA TYR A 466 14.28 -12.98 8.79
C TYR A 466 15.75 -12.58 8.99
N LYS A 467 16.20 -12.46 10.22
CA LYS A 467 17.60 -12.18 10.54
C LYS A 467 18.52 -13.29 10.03
N LYS A 468 18.17 -14.54 10.30
CA LYS A 468 18.96 -15.69 9.83
C LYS A 468 19.07 -15.73 8.31
N ASN A 469 17.94 -15.54 7.59
CA ASN A 469 17.93 -15.52 6.14
C ASN A 469 18.71 -14.32 5.58
N TYR A 470 18.54 -13.14 6.19
CA TYR A 470 19.31 -11.94 5.83
C TYR A 470 20.82 -12.17 5.92
N GLU A 471 21.28 -12.69 7.06
CA GLU A 471 22.71 -12.95 7.30
C GLU A 471 23.27 -14.01 6.34
N SER A 472 22.49 -15.09 6.10
CA SER A 472 22.86 -16.13 5.14
C SER A 472 23.03 -15.58 3.72
N HIS A 473 22.05 -14.84 3.24
CA HIS A 473 22.04 -14.33 1.88
C HIS A 473 23.05 -13.20 1.67
N LYS A 474 23.23 -12.34 2.67
CA LYS A 474 24.24 -11.28 2.65
C LYS A 474 25.65 -11.87 2.58
N ALA A 475 25.96 -12.82 3.47
CA ALA A 475 27.27 -13.48 3.48
C ALA A 475 27.54 -14.23 2.17
N PHE A 476 26.52 -14.89 1.60
CA PHE A 476 26.66 -15.57 0.33
C PHE A 476 27.06 -14.61 -0.82
N VAL A 477 26.38 -13.46 -0.93
CA VAL A 477 26.71 -12.47 -1.97
C VAL A 477 28.07 -11.81 -1.72
N GLU A 478 28.39 -11.48 -0.48
CA GLU A 478 29.69 -10.90 -0.11
C GLU A 478 30.86 -11.87 -0.43
N ASN A 479 30.69 -13.16 -0.18
CA ASN A 479 31.68 -14.17 -0.56
C ASN A 479 31.87 -14.26 -2.08
N ILE A 480 30.81 -14.14 -2.87
CA ILE A 480 30.92 -14.08 -4.33
C ILE A 480 31.69 -12.83 -4.75
N GLU A 481 31.37 -11.66 -4.20
CA GLU A 481 32.07 -10.40 -4.54
C GLU A 481 33.56 -10.43 -4.20
N GLN A 482 33.94 -11.19 -3.18
CA GLN A 482 35.36 -11.37 -2.82
C GLN A 482 36.11 -12.37 -3.71
N SER A 483 35.36 -13.27 -4.37
CA SER A 483 35.97 -14.37 -5.16
C SER A 483 36.14 -14.05 -6.65
N ILE A 484 35.41 -13.07 -7.18
CA ILE A 484 35.41 -12.73 -8.61
C ILE A 484 35.70 -11.23 -8.83
N PRO A 485 36.21 -10.83 -10.02
CA PRO A 485 36.50 -9.44 -10.32
C PRO A 485 35.31 -8.50 -10.17
N VAL A 486 35.58 -7.25 -9.79
CA VAL A 486 34.58 -6.17 -9.69
C VAL A 486 33.89 -5.99 -11.05
N GLY A 487 32.58 -5.83 -11.03
CA GLY A 487 31.78 -5.65 -12.26
C GLY A 487 31.47 -6.93 -13.02
N SER A 488 31.84 -8.09 -12.46
CA SER A 488 31.54 -9.41 -13.03
C SER A 488 30.06 -9.62 -13.28
N LYS A 489 29.74 -10.29 -14.41
CA LYS A 489 28.35 -10.63 -14.76
C LYS A 489 28.01 -12.04 -14.31
N ILE A 490 26.84 -12.19 -13.67
CA ILE A 490 26.35 -13.47 -13.14
C ILE A 490 25.05 -13.84 -13.84
N PHE A 491 25.02 -15.04 -14.44
CA PHE A 491 23.80 -15.61 -15.03
C PHE A 491 23.01 -16.36 -13.98
N ILE A 492 21.72 -16.01 -13.83
CA ILE A 492 20.85 -16.62 -12.82
C ILE A 492 19.96 -17.70 -13.44
N MET A 493 19.99 -18.88 -12.83
CA MET A 493 19.13 -20.02 -13.17
C MET A 493 18.25 -20.41 -11.99
N PRO A 494 17.01 -20.82 -12.21
CA PRO A 494 16.30 -20.89 -13.51
C PRO A 494 15.98 -19.50 -14.06
N VAL A 495 15.80 -19.41 -15.38
CA VAL A 495 15.47 -18.14 -16.05
C VAL A 495 14.03 -17.76 -15.75
N LYS A 496 13.84 -16.59 -15.16
CA LYS A 496 12.54 -16.02 -14.79
C LYS A 496 12.34 -14.67 -15.44
N GLY A 497 11.13 -14.42 -15.88
CA GLY A 497 10.76 -13.09 -16.37
C GLY A 497 10.15 -12.24 -15.26
N PHE A 498 10.50 -10.96 -15.25
CA PHE A 498 9.92 -9.96 -14.35
C PHE A 498 8.66 -9.31 -14.98
N PRO A 499 7.57 -9.06 -14.23
CA PRO A 499 7.31 -9.50 -12.86
C PRO A 499 7.05 -11.01 -12.75
N GLU A 500 7.41 -11.59 -11.62
CA GLU A 500 7.19 -13.02 -11.38
C GLU A 500 5.71 -13.34 -11.14
N VAL A 501 5.31 -14.55 -11.53
CA VAL A 501 3.97 -15.08 -11.30
C VAL A 501 4.09 -16.21 -10.28
N SER A 502 3.67 -15.96 -9.06
CA SER A 502 3.22 -16.87 -7.99
C SER A 502 4.11 -18.02 -7.46
N TYR A 503 5.36 -18.22 -7.85
CA TYR A 503 6.12 -19.39 -7.36
C TYR A 503 7.40 -19.07 -6.59
N ASP A 504 7.88 -17.86 -6.70
CA ASP A 504 9.16 -17.49 -6.12
C ASP A 504 9.15 -16.01 -5.76
N ASP A 505 9.20 -15.74 -4.51
CA ASP A 505 9.12 -14.46 -3.82
C ASP A 505 10.22 -13.46 -4.23
N TYR A 506 10.51 -13.33 -5.51
CA TYR A 506 11.59 -12.48 -6.07
C TYR A 506 12.99 -12.78 -5.50
N GLN A 507 13.21 -13.98 -4.96
CA GLN A 507 14.46 -14.33 -4.28
C GLN A 507 15.69 -14.23 -5.19
N SER A 508 15.53 -14.38 -6.50
CA SER A 508 16.62 -14.12 -7.45
C SER A 508 17.14 -12.68 -7.46
N SER A 509 16.38 -11.72 -6.92
CA SER A 509 16.85 -10.34 -6.73
C SER A 509 17.82 -10.15 -5.57
N ILE A 510 18.03 -11.17 -4.73
CA ILE A 510 18.92 -11.11 -3.56
C ILE A 510 20.34 -10.72 -3.97
N GLY A 511 20.81 -11.24 -5.09
CA GLY A 511 22.11 -10.85 -5.66
C GLY A 511 22.21 -9.34 -5.87
N TYR A 512 21.22 -8.75 -6.51
CA TYR A 512 21.16 -7.31 -6.71
C TYR A 512 21.04 -6.53 -5.40
N ILE A 513 20.19 -6.98 -4.47
CA ILE A 513 19.95 -6.27 -3.20
C ILE A 513 21.24 -6.13 -2.38
N PHE A 514 22.02 -7.21 -2.25
CA PHE A 514 23.23 -7.23 -1.43
C PHE A 514 24.50 -6.89 -2.23
N GLY A 515 24.53 -7.15 -3.53
CA GLY A 515 25.70 -6.90 -4.37
C GLY A 515 26.01 -5.41 -4.51
N LYS A 516 27.30 -5.07 -4.46
CA LYS A 516 27.77 -3.70 -4.61
C LYS A 516 28.02 -3.35 -6.08
N GLU A 517 28.81 -4.17 -6.76
CA GLU A 517 29.25 -3.91 -8.15
C GLU A 517 28.98 -5.07 -9.11
N LEU A 518 28.43 -6.19 -8.63
CA LEU A 518 28.06 -7.32 -9.45
C LEU A 518 26.90 -6.99 -10.38
N LYS A 519 26.88 -7.61 -11.55
CA LYS A 519 25.88 -7.45 -12.60
C LYS A 519 25.13 -8.76 -12.78
N PHE A 520 23.79 -8.70 -12.89
CA PHE A 520 22.95 -9.89 -12.90
C PHE A 520 22.06 -9.98 -14.13
N SER A 521 21.79 -11.20 -14.60
CA SER A 521 20.80 -11.42 -15.65
C SER A 521 19.36 -11.11 -15.18
N TYR A 522 19.04 -11.33 -13.90
CA TYR A 522 17.73 -11.05 -13.31
C TYR A 522 17.78 -9.81 -12.37
N PRO A 523 16.72 -9.01 -12.26
CA PRO A 523 15.45 -9.10 -13.01
C PRO A 523 15.55 -8.61 -14.45
N SER A 524 14.80 -9.29 -15.32
CA SER A 524 14.66 -8.94 -16.73
C SER A 524 13.16 -8.97 -17.12
N PRO A 525 12.58 -7.87 -17.65
CA PRO A 525 11.17 -7.83 -18.01
C PRO A 525 10.79 -8.89 -19.02
N LYS A 526 9.66 -9.60 -18.78
CA LYS A 526 9.13 -10.62 -19.66
C LYS A 526 8.96 -10.07 -21.08
N TYR A 527 9.29 -10.89 -22.07
CA TYR A 527 9.16 -10.61 -23.51
C TYR A 527 10.07 -9.49 -24.03
N ARG A 528 10.90 -8.87 -23.19
CA ARG A 528 11.95 -7.96 -23.64
C ARG A 528 13.16 -8.75 -24.14
N LYS A 529 13.98 -8.11 -24.94
CA LYS A 529 15.13 -8.71 -25.63
C LYS A 529 16.03 -9.55 -24.73
N SER A 530 16.34 -9.04 -23.55
CA SER A 530 17.20 -9.75 -22.60
C SER A 530 16.55 -11.03 -22.06
N HIS A 531 15.25 -10.96 -21.65
CA HIS A 531 14.53 -12.14 -21.17
C HIS A 531 14.37 -13.20 -22.27
N LEU A 532 14.06 -12.78 -23.51
CA LEU A 532 13.95 -13.71 -24.64
C LEU A 532 15.28 -14.42 -24.88
N TRP A 533 16.38 -13.66 -24.96
CA TRP A 533 17.73 -14.24 -25.10
C TRP A 533 18.07 -15.20 -23.94
N GLN A 534 17.78 -14.83 -22.70
CA GLN A 534 18.03 -15.70 -21.54
C GLN A 534 17.27 -17.02 -21.63
N ARG A 535 16.00 -16.98 -22.10
CA ARG A 535 15.19 -18.19 -22.32
C ARG A 535 15.74 -19.06 -23.44
N GLU A 536 16.08 -18.46 -24.57
CA GLU A 536 16.67 -19.16 -25.72
C GLU A 536 17.97 -19.87 -25.30
N VAL A 537 18.84 -19.18 -24.59
CA VAL A 537 20.11 -19.74 -24.10
C VAL A 537 19.89 -20.85 -23.09
N ALA A 538 18.93 -20.70 -22.17
CA ALA A 538 18.63 -21.75 -21.18
C ALA A 538 18.11 -23.05 -21.80
N ASP A 539 17.46 -22.98 -22.97
CA ASP A 539 16.96 -24.16 -23.72
C ASP A 539 18.04 -24.88 -24.56
N LEU A 540 19.26 -24.34 -24.62
CA LEU A 540 20.37 -24.96 -25.37
C LEU A 540 20.92 -26.20 -24.63
N LYS A 541 21.65 -27.04 -25.39
CA LYS A 541 22.49 -28.09 -24.79
C LYS A 541 23.56 -27.45 -23.88
N PHE A 542 23.92 -28.12 -22.82
CA PHE A 542 24.80 -27.54 -21.78
C PHE A 542 26.10 -26.91 -22.34
N GLN A 543 26.77 -27.54 -23.32
CA GLN A 543 27.99 -26.99 -23.91
C GLN A 543 27.75 -25.69 -24.66
N ASP A 544 26.66 -25.62 -25.44
CA ASP A 544 26.28 -24.43 -26.21
C ASP A 544 25.79 -23.33 -25.26
N PHE A 545 25.04 -23.69 -24.22
CA PHE A 545 24.65 -22.79 -23.14
C PHE A 545 25.85 -22.08 -22.52
N VAL A 546 26.86 -22.85 -22.08
CA VAL A 546 28.07 -22.26 -21.46
C VAL A 546 28.83 -21.38 -22.46
N LYS A 547 28.91 -21.80 -23.72
CA LYS A 547 29.57 -21.03 -24.77
C LYS A 547 28.90 -19.67 -24.98
N GLU A 548 27.56 -19.62 -25.09
CA GLU A 548 26.84 -18.36 -25.28
C GLU A 548 26.87 -17.48 -24.04
N VAL A 549 26.75 -18.06 -22.81
CA VAL A 549 26.87 -17.32 -21.55
C VAL A 549 28.24 -16.66 -21.43
N ARG A 550 29.32 -17.39 -21.73
CA ARG A 550 30.70 -16.84 -21.73
C ARG A 550 30.93 -15.78 -22.80
N LYS A 551 30.36 -15.95 -23.97
CA LYS A 551 30.46 -15.00 -25.08
C LYS A 551 29.87 -13.62 -24.72
N GLU A 552 28.78 -13.59 -23.92
CA GLU A 552 28.18 -12.35 -23.41
C GLU A 552 28.93 -11.81 -22.17
N GLY A 553 30.04 -12.46 -21.78
CA GLY A 553 30.92 -12.00 -20.70
C GLY A 553 30.42 -12.31 -19.30
N PHE A 554 29.57 -13.30 -19.15
CA PHE A 554 29.24 -13.83 -17.83
C PHE A 554 30.39 -14.67 -17.30
N THR A 555 30.74 -14.44 -16.03
CA THR A 555 31.84 -15.11 -15.34
C THR A 555 31.38 -16.14 -14.32
N GLY A 556 30.08 -16.20 -14.07
CA GLY A 556 29.52 -17.15 -13.10
C GLY A 556 28.05 -17.47 -13.35
N ILE A 557 27.65 -18.62 -12.86
CA ILE A 557 26.29 -19.12 -12.87
C ILE A 557 25.79 -19.21 -11.42
N TRP A 558 24.68 -18.54 -11.12
CA TRP A 558 23.96 -18.63 -9.86
C TRP A 558 22.74 -19.52 -10.02
N ILE A 559 22.62 -20.56 -9.22
CA ILE A 559 21.51 -21.50 -9.27
C ILE A 559 20.65 -21.34 -8.02
N GLN A 560 19.33 -21.15 -8.21
CA GLN A 560 18.35 -21.21 -7.17
C GLN A 560 17.67 -22.57 -7.17
N ARG A 561 18.02 -23.45 -6.23
CA ARG A 561 17.66 -24.88 -6.21
C ARG A 561 16.17 -25.11 -5.95
N ASN A 562 15.60 -24.43 -4.96
CA ASN A 562 14.25 -24.71 -4.45
C ASN A 562 13.11 -24.59 -5.47
N ILE A 563 13.37 -23.91 -6.59
CA ILE A 563 12.39 -23.68 -7.66
C ILE A 563 12.87 -24.15 -9.03
N PHE A 564 14.10 -24.63 -9.14
CA PHE A 564 14.73 -24.95 -10.42
C PHE A 564 13.86 -25.87 -11.29
N GLU A 565 13.47 -27.02 -10.78
CA GLU A 565 12.69 -28.02 -11.53
C GLU A 565 11.22 -27.61 -11.75
N LYS A 566 10.73 -26.62 -10.99
CA LYS A 566 9.39 -26.05 -11.21
C LYS A 566 9.34 -25.16 -12.45
N ILE A 567 10.45 -24.56 -12.82
CA ILE A 567 10.56 -23.62 -13.92
C ILE A 567 11.25 -24.26 -15.13
N GLU A 568 12.40 -24.90 -14.90
CA GLU A 568 13.16 -25.61 -15.94
C GLU A 568 12.72 -27.10 -16.02
N THR A 569 11.54 -27.32 -16.57
CA THR A 569 10.92 -28.65 -16.61
C THR A 569 11.65 -29.68 -17.48
N LYS A 570 12.47 -29.22 -18.43
CA LYS A 570 13.24 -30.06 -19.36
C LYS A 570 14.60 -30.51 -18.81
N ILE A 571 15.08 -29.87 -17.72
CA ILE A 571 16.44 -30.05 -17.20
C ILE A 571 16.33 -30.43 -15.72
N LYS A 572 16.94 -31.56 -15.33
CA LYS A 572 17.03 -31.94 -13.92
C LYS A 572 18.14 -31.14 -13.25
N LEU A 573 17.85 -30.61 -12.06
CA LEU A 573 18.78 -29.82 -11.25
C LEU A 573 20.12 -30.53 -11.03
N VAL A 574 20.06 -31.81 -10.65
CA VAL A 574 21.26 -32.63 -10.36
C VAL A 574 22.16 -32.74 -11.57
N ASP A 575 21.60 -33.00 -12.75
CA ASP A 575 22.37 -33.12 -13.98
C ASP A 575 22.99 -31.78 -14.39
N PHE A 576 22.25 -30.70 -14.26
CA PHE A 576 22.75 -29.35 -14.55
C PHE A 576 23.88 -28.96 -13.60
N GLU A 577 23.71 -29.12 -12.29
CA GLU A 577 24.76 -28.82 -11.31
C GLU A 577 26.03 -29.69 -11.53
N ASN A 578 25.88 -30.98 -11.80
CA ASN A 578 27.02 -31.85 -12.06
C ASN A 578 27.79 -31.41 -13.30
N ASN A 579 27.12 -30.95 -14.34
CA ASN A 579 27.77 -30.44 -15.52
C ASN A 579 28.47 -29.08 -15.26
N VAL A 580 27.83 -28.17 -14.50
CA VAL A 580 28.45 -26.90 -14.12
C VAL A 580 29.68 -27.13 -13.24
N LYS A 581 29.62 -28.05 -12.27
CA LYS A 581 30.75 -28.42 -11.40
C LYS A 581 31.99 -28.88 -12.19
N LYS A 582 31.80 -29.61 -13.29
CA LYS A 582 32.91 -30.10 -14.12
C LYS A 582 33.73 -28.98 -14.79
N ILE A 583 33.10 -27.83 -15.01
CA ILE A 583 33.73 -26.69 -15.72
C ILE A 583 34.04 -25.51 -14.78
N SER A 584 33.56 -25.55 -13.55
CA SER A 584 33.73 -24.49 -12.58
C SER A 584 35.12 -24.48 -11.96
N LYS A 585 35.66 -23.28 -11.75
CA LYS A 585 36.93 -23.06 -11.01
C LYS A 585 36.69 -23.08 -9.52
N ASN A 586 35.57 -22.52 -9.08
CA ASN A 586 35.22 -22.38 -7.68
C ASN A 586 33.69 -22.46 -7.50
N SER A 587 33.25 -22.83 -6.29
CA SER A 587 31.83 -22.82 -5.96
C SER A 587 31.60 -22.29 -4.56
N ILE A 588 30.54 -21.50 -4.40
CA ILE A 588 30.09 -20.91 -3.12
C ILE A 588 28.64 -21.28 -2.91
N GLU A 589 28.30 -21.76 -1.73
CA GLU A 589 26.95 -22.17 -1.37
C GLU A 589 26.42 -21.33 -0.21
N SER A 590 25.13 -20.97 -0.26
CA SER A 590 24.46 -20.30 0.86
C SER A 590 24.27 -21.25 2.04
N SER A 591 24.30 -20.74 3.28
CA SER A 591 24.20 -21.60 4.48
C SER A 591 22.86 -22.35 4.58
N ASP A 592 21.80 -21.87 3.94
CA ASP A 592 20.49 -22.52 3.82
C ASP A 592 20.39 -23.50 2.63
N LYS A 593 21.47 -23.60 1.82
CA LYS A 593 21.57 -24.46 0.62
C LYS A 593 20.57 -24.13 -0.50
N ILE A 594 19.87 -22.99 -0.42
CA ILE A 594 18.92 -22.57 -1.47
C ILE A 594 19.68 -22.10 -2.69
N PHE A 595 20.80 -21.42 -2.49
CA PHE A 595 21.61 -20.84 -3.58
C PHE A 595 22.99 -21.47 -3.65
N VAL A 596 23.46 -21.62 -4.86
CA VAL A 596 24.85 -21.96 -5.15
C VAL A 596 25.34 -21.12 -6.34
N PHE A 597 26.56 -20.66 -6.23
CA PHE A 597 27.28 -19.94 -7.27
C PHE A 597 28.44 -20.80 -7.79
N TYR A 598 28.65 -20.79 -9.07
CA TYR A 598 29.76 -21.44 -9.75
C TYR A 598 30.49 -20.42 -10.63
N GLU A 599 31.78 -20.25 -10.41
CA GLU A 599 32.67 -19.47 -11.29
C GLU A 599 33.00 -20.30 -12.55
N ILE A 600 32.73 -19.76 -13.77
CA ILE A 600 32.87 -20.50 -15.04
C ILE A 600 33.94 -19.92 -15.96
#